data_82e2c51958f0e9f42cb73633f406bb76
#
_entry.id   82e2c51958f0e9f42cb73633f406bb76
#
_cell.length_a   1.000
_cell.length_b   1.000
_cell.length_c   1.000
_cell.angle_alpha   90.00
_cell.angle_beta   90.00
_cell.angle_gamma   90.00
#
_symmetry.space_group_name_H-M   'P 1'
#
loop_
_entity.id
_entity.type
_entity.pdbx_description
1 polymer ?
#
loop_
_entity_poly.entity_id
_entity_poly.type
_entity_poly.pdbx_seq_one_letter_code
_entity_poly.pdbx_strand_id
1 'polypeptide(L)'
;MGMTHPPNNDLARRMAELARAAAAPRSVEQVLADVTAAAMELIPGTDTAGVLLIGKGGKFDSVAGTSDLPQRLDELQMLFNEGPCVEAALDELIVRTDDFRSEDRWSKYSPAVVEIGVLSGVSFKLYTADRTAGALNLFSFTPHAFDAESETTGVILAAHAAAAILASR
;
A
#
# COMPACT_ATOMS: atom_id res chain seq x y z
N MET A 1 -25.80 -22.70 -6.23
CA MET A 1 -24.79 -23.02 -5.24
C MET A 1 -23.48 -22.36 -5.63
N GLY A 2 -23.14 -21.28 -4.99
CA GLY A 2 -21.92 -20.57 -5.29
C GLY A 2 -20.70 -21.34 -4.78
N MET A 3 -19.82 -21.73 -5.69
CA MET A 3 -18.53 -22.22 -5.27
C MET A 3 -17.65 -21.01 -4.98
N THR A 4 -17.29 -20.84 -3.71
CA THR A 4 -16.30 -19.86 -3.35
C THR A 4 -14.95 -20.39 -3.78
N HIS A 5 -14.28 -19.63 -4.65
CA HIS A 5 -12.89 -19.96 -4.99
C HIS A 5 -12.03 -19.78 -3.75
N PRO A 6 -11.09 -20.68 -3.49
CA PRO A 6 -10.09 -20.43 -2.45
C PRO A 6 -9.38 -19.11 -2.70
N PRO A 7 -9.06 -18.34 -1.65
CA PRO A 7 -8.34 -17.07 -1.82
C PRO A 7 -7.07 -17.18 -2.67
N ASN A 8 -6.36 -18.33 -2.58
CA ASN A 8 -5.15 -18.57 -3.35
C ASN A 8 -5.40 -18.63 -4.86
N ASN A 9 -6.57 -19.17 -5.30
CA ASN A 9 -6.91 -19.20 -6.72
C ASN A 9 -7.24 -17.82 -7.25
N ASP A 10 -7.92 -17.00 -6.47
CA ASP A 10 -8.23 -15.62 -6.85
C ASP A 10 -6.96 -14.80 -6.95
N LEU A 11 -6.03 -14.96 -6.02
CA LEU A 11 -4.75 -14.27 -6.05
C LEU A 11 -3.93 -14.70 -7.26
N ALA A 12 -3.82 -16.02 -7.52
CA ALA A 12 -3.06 -16.52 -8.66
C ALA A 12 -3.61 -16.00 -9.99
N ARG A 13 -4.93 -16.01 -10.15
CA ARG A 13 -5.58 -15.48 -11.36
C ARG A 13 -5.32 -13.98 -11.51
N ARG A 14 -5.45 -13.23 -10.43
CA ARG A 14 -5.25 -11.77 -10.46
C ARG A 14 -3.80 -11.43 -10.77
N MET A 15 -2.84 -12.18 -10.21
CA MET A 15 -1.43 -11.98 -10.51
C MET A 15 -1.10 -12.28 -11.96
N ALA A 16 -1.74 -13.30 -12.55
CA ALA A 16 -1.57 -13.60 -13.96
C ALA A 16 -2.11 -12.47 -14.85
N GLU A 17 -3.25 -11.89 -14.49
CA GLU A 17 -3.80 -10.72 -15.18
C GLU A 17 -2.86 -9.52 -15.10
N LEU A 18 -2.31 -9.24 -13.92
CA LEU A 18 -1.37 -8.15 -13.70
C LEU A 18 -0.09 -8.35 -14.51
N ALA A 19 0.42 -9.59 -14.56
CA ALA A 19 1.62 -9.90 -15.33
C ALA A 19 1.40 -9.68 -16.82
N ARG A 20 0.24 -10.07 -17.35
CA ARG A 20 -0.11 -9.82 -18.75
C ARG A 20 -0.25 -8.33 -19.05
N ALA A 21 -0.88 -7.59 -18.15
CA ALA A 21 -1.03 -6.15 -18.28
C ALA A 21 0.34 -5.44 -18.24
N ALA A 22 1.23 -5.88 -17.37
CA ALA A 22 2.57 -5.30 -17.26
C ALA A 22 3.44 -5.60 -18.47
N ALA A 23 3.20 -6.71 -19.17
CA ALA A 23 3.94 -7.06 -20.39
C ALA A 23 3.50 -6.23 -21.60
N ALA A 24 2.31 -5.63 -21.56
CA ALA A 24 1.87 -4.71 -22.59
C ALA A 24 2.59 -3.36 -22.45
N PRO A 25 2.64 -2.53 -23.52
CA PRO A 25 3.26 -1.21 -23.41
C PRO A 25 2.40 -0.26 -22.57
N ARG A 26 2.52 -0.37 -21.24
CA ARG A 26 1.78 0.42 -20.27
C ARG A 26 2.75 1.27 -19.44
N SER A 27 2.28 2.42 -18.99
CA SER A 27 3.07 3.25 -18.08
C SER A 27 3.16 2.59 -16.70
N VAL A 28 4.18 2.95 -15.95
CA VAL A 28 4.33 2.47 -14.57
C VAL A 28 3.12 2.89 -13.72
N GLU A 29 2.59 4.09 -13.95
CA GLU A 29 1.42 4.59 -13.22
C GLU A 29 0.21 3.70 -13.43
N GLN A 30 -0.01 3.21 -14.64
CA GLN A 30 -1.11 2.29 -14.93
C GLN A 30 -0.93 0.96 -14.21
N VAL A 31 0.29 0.43 -14.18
CA VAL A 31 0.58 -0.82 -13.46
C VAL A 31 0.36 -0.63 -11.96
N LEU A 32 0.82 0.49 -11.40
CA LEU A 32 0.60 0.78 -9.98
C LEU A 32 -0.89 0.94 -9.65
N ALA A 33 -1.66 1.56 -10.53
CA ALA A 33 -3.12 1.67 -10.37
C ALA A 33 -3.78 0.29 -10.38
N ASP A 34 -3.31 -0.62 -11.23
CA ASP A 34 -3.80 -1.99 -11.24
C ASP A 34 -3.49 -2.72 -9.92
N VAL A 35 -2.31 -2.46 -9.36
CA VAL A 35 -1.91 -3.05 -8.07
C VAL A 35 -2.81 -2.57 -6.94
N THR A 36 -3.06 -1.27 -6.84
CA THR A 36 -3.92 -0.73 -5.78
C THR A 36 -5.37 -1.18 -5.94
N ALA A 37 -5.85 -1.27 -7.18
CA ALA A 37 -7.19 -1.82 -7.46
C ALA A 37 -7.27 -3.29 -7.04
N ALA A 38 -6.22 -4.08 -7.31
CA ALA A 38 -6.17 -5.48 -6.89
C ALA A 38 -6.17 -5.61 -5.35
N ALA A 39 -5.48 -4.71 -4.65
CA ALA A 39 -5.50 -4.70 -3.19
C ALA A 39 -6.91 -4.48 -2.64
N MET A 40 -7.67 -3.58 -3.25
CA MET A 40 -9.07 -3.35 -2.88
C MET A 40 -9.93 -4.59 -3.05
N GLU A 41 -9.68 -5.36 -4.12
CA GLU A 41 -10.45 -6.59 -4.40
C GLU A 41 -10.04 -7.77 -3.53
N LEU A 42 -8.74 -7.94 -3.29
CA LEU A 42 -8.19 -9.18 -2.73
C LEU A 42 -7.99 -9.13 -1.21
N ILE A 43 -7.87 -7.95 -0.64
CA ILE A 43 -7.63 -7.80 0.80
C ILE A 43 -8.87 -7.22 1.45
N PRO A 44 -9.68 -8.05 2.14
CA PRO A 44 -10.91 -7.59 2.79
C PRO A 44 -10.63 -6.47 3.79
N GLY A 45 -11.56 -5.53 3.89
CA GLY A 45 -11.44 -4.40 4.80
C GLY A 45 -10.67 -3.22 4.27
N THR A 46 -10.03 -3.33 3.10
CA THR A 46 -9.32 -2.22 2.48
C THR A 46 -10.32 -1.21 1.93
N ASP A 47 -10.39 -0.05 2.55
CA ASP A 47 -11.27 1.04 2.12
C ASP A 47 -10.60 1.97 1.12
N THR A 48 -9.28 2.12 1.24
CA THR A 48 -8.51 2.91 0.28
C THR A 48 -7.07 2.41 0.24
N ALA A 49 -6.43 2.57 -0.90
CA ALA A 49 -5.06 2.13 -1.13
C ALA A 49 -4.30 3.13 -1.99
N GLY A 50 -3.00 3.17 -1.86
CA GLY A 50 -2.15 4.03 -2.65
C GLY A 50 -0.68 3.60 -2.56
N VAL A 51 0.15 4.28 -3.33
CA VAL A 51 1.61 4.04 -3.34
C VAL A 51 2.32 5.35 -3.02
N LEU A 52 3.26 5.29 -2.08
CA LEU A 52 4.14 6.40 -1.77
C LEU A 52 5.52 6.11 -2.35
N LEU A 53 6.07 7.05 -3.10
CA LEU A 53 7.44 6.97 -3.63
C LEU A 53 8.25 8.11 -3.04
N ILE A 54 9.41 7.79 -2.49
CA ILE A 54 10.33 8.77 -1.92
C ILE A 54 11.59 8.78 -2.77
N GLY A 55 11.84 9.90 -3.39
CA GLY A 55 13.01 10.09 -4.25
C GLY A 55 14.14 10.84 -3.56
N LYS A 56 15.14 11.22 -4.34
CA LYS A 56 16.28 12.00 -3.89
C LYS A 56 15.85 13.31 -3.24
N GLY A 57 16.51 13.69 -2.16
CA GLY A 57 16.24 14.96 -1.47
C GLY A 57 14.98 14.93 -0.64
N GLY A 58 14.43 13.76 -0.38
CA GLY A 58 13.23 13.62 0.45
C GLY A 58 11.94 14.01 -0.27
N LYS A 59 11.97 14.22 -1.58
CA LYS A 59 10.76 14.47 -2.34
C LYS A 59 9.90 13.21 -2.36
N PHE A 60 8.62 13.38 -2.14
CA PHE A 60 7.69 12.25 -2.19
C PHE A 60 6.61 12.46 -3.24
N ASP A 61 6.16 11.35 -3.81
CA ASP A 61 5.03 11.32 -4.73
C ASP A 61 4.01 10.31 -4.21
N SER A 62 2.77 10.76 -4.04
CA SER A 62 1.65 9.88 -3.73
C SER A 62 0.96 9.56 -5.04
N VAL A 63 1.01 8.29 -5.44
CA VAL A 63 0.52 7.86 -6.75
C VAL A 63 -0.46 6.70 -6.61
N ALA A 64 -1.22 6.47 -7.67
CA ALA A 64 -2.13 5.33 -7.78
C ALA A 64 -3.15 5.22 -6.65
N GLY A 65 -3.52 6.32 -6.02
CA GLY A 65 -4.54 6.31 -4.99
C GLY A 65 -5.90 5.89 -5.52
N THR A 66 -6.59 5.01 -4.79
CA THR A 66 -7.96 4.61 -5.13
C THR A 66 -8.98 5.69 -4.75
N SER A 67 -8.54 6.69 -3.99
CA SER A 67 -9.29 7.88 -3.60
C SER A 67 -8.29 9.01 -3.32
N ASP A 68 -8.76 10.16 -2.88
CA ASP A 68 -7.88 11.28 -2.48
C ASP A 68 -7.25 11.05 -1.10
N LEU A 69 -7.73 10.09 -0.34
CA LEU A 69 -7.33 9.87 1.04
C LEU A 69 -5.86 9.48 1.21
N PRO A 70 -5.30 8.53 0.41
CA PRO A 70 -3.89 8.18 0.56
C PRO A 70 -2.96 9.37 0.42
N GLN A 71 -3.23 10.28 -0.51
CA GLN A 71 -2.41 11.48 -0.67
C GLN A 71 -2.45 12.37 0.57
N ARG A 72 -3.63 12.56 1.15
CA ARG A 72 -3.78 13.34 2.39
C ARG A 72 -3.01 12.71 3.54
N LEU A 73 -3.08 11.38 3.66
CA LEU A 73 -2.36 10.65 4.71
C LEU A 73 -0.86 10.71 4.50
N ASP A 74 -0.39 10.63 3.26
CA ASP A 74 1.03 10.77 2.93
C ASP A 74 1.54 12.16 3.28
N GLU A 75 0.77 13.20 2.99
CA GLU A 75 1.11 14.57 3.34
C GLU A 75 1.26 14.74 4.85
N LEU A 76 0.38 14.12 5.64
CA LEU A 76 0.48 14.14 7.10
C LEU A 76 1.73 13.44 7.59
N GLN A 77 2.10 12.31 7.01
CA GLN A 77 3.32 11.59 7.38
C GLN A 77 4.57 12.43 7.10
N MET A 78 4.59 13.10 5.97
CA MET A 78 5.73 13.96 5.62
C MET A 78 5.77 15.22 6.51
N LEU A 79 4.61 15.80 6.82
CA LEU A 79 4.52 16.95 7.69
C LEU A 79 5.07 16.65 9.10
N PHE A 80 4.68 15.52 9.66
CA PHE A 80 5.08 15.12 11.02
C PHE A 80 6.38 14.31 11.03
N ASN A 81 6.87 13.88 9.89
CA ASN A 81 8.00 12.96 9.74
C ASN A 81 7.82 11.68 10.59
N GLU A 82 6.64 11.14 10.58
CA GLU A 82 6.29 9.90 11.27
C GLU A 82 5.18 9.18 10.50
N GLY A 83 5.06 7.88 10.71
CA GLY A 83 3.99 7.07 10.16
C GLY A 83 4.47 5.77 9.53
N PRO A 84 3.51 4.86 9.24
CA PRO A 84 3.82 3.52 8.76
C PRO A 84 4.44 3.49 7.36
N CYS A 85 4.02 4.38 6.47
CA CYS A 85 4.54 4.39 5.11
C CYS A 85 6.00 4.83 5.08
N VAL A 86 6.35 5.81 5.90
CA VAL A 86 7.72 6.29 6.02
C VAL A 86 8.62 5.17 6.57
N GLU A 87 8.18 4.49 7.63
CA GLU A 87 8.95 3.38 8.19
C GLU A 87 9.07 2.21 7.21
N ALA A 88 7.98 1.83 6.54
CA ALA A 88 8.02 0.77 5.55
C ALA A 88 8.92 1.13 4.37
N ALA A 89 8.87 2.36 3.92
CA ALA A 89 9.69 2.80 2.79
C ALA A 89 11.19 2.75 3.12
N LEU A 90 11.57 3.03 4.35
CA LEU A 90 12.96 3.17 4.74
C LEU A 90 13.53 1.94 5.45
N ASP A 91 12.80 1.35 6.40
CA ASP A 91 13.36 0.40 7.34
C ASP A 91 12.68 -0.96 7.39
N GLU A 92 11.37 -1.00 7.41
CA GLU A 92 10.61 -2.22 7.71
C GLU A 92 9.96 -2.81 6.47
N LEU A 93 9.92 -4.14 6.39
CA LEU A 93 9.25 -4.83 5.29
C LEU A 93 7.73 -4.61 5.33
N ILE A 94 7.15 -4.73 6.52
CA ILE A 94 5.71 -4.53 6.75
C ILE A 94 5.54 -3.72 8.03
N VAL A 95 4.69 -2.70 7.97
CA VAL A 95 4.28 -1.94 9.15
C VAL A 95 2.77 -1.99 9.23
N ARG A 96 2.25 -2.62 10.28
CA ARG A 96 0.81 -2.77 10.49
C ARG A 96 0.37 -2.04 11.76
N THR A 97 -0.75 -1.33 11.67
CA THR A 97 -1.41 -0.69 12.79
C THR A 97 -2.82 -1.24 12.89
N ASP A 98 -3.09 -1.96 13.99
CA ASP A 98 -4.39 -2.57 14.22
C ASP A 98 -5.45 -1.54 14.61
N ASP A 99 -5.06 -0.50 15.34
CA ASP A 99 -5.97 0.58 15.75
C ASP A 99 -5.17 1.86 15.99
N PHE A 100 -5.35 2.86 15.15
CA PHE A 100 -4.65 4.14 15.28
C PHE A 100 -5.01 4.86 16.57
N ARG A 101 -6.15 4.56 17.19
CA ARG A 101 -6.54 5.18 18.46
C ARG A 101 -5.64 4.79 19.63
N SER A 102 -5.00 3.62 19.54
CA SER A 102 -4.09 3.12 20.57
C SER A 102 -2.64 3.01 20.09
N GLU A 103 -2.32 3.62 18.95
CA GLU A 103 -0.99 3.53 18.35
C GLU A 103 -0.03 4.53 19.01
N ASP A 104 1.00 4.02 19.67
CA ASP A 104 1.97 4.83 20.41
C ASP A 104 3.19 5.27 19.59
N ARG A 105 3.45 4.61 18.46
CA ARG A 105 4.64 4.90 17.66
C ARG A 105 4.66 6.29 17.04
N TRP A 106 3.49 6.86 16.77
CA TRP A 106 3.36 8.12 16.05
C TRP A 106 2.41 9.07 16.79
N SER A 107 2.97 9.85 17.71
CA SER A 107 2.18 10.68 18.63
C SER A 107 1.42 11.82 17.95
N LYS A 108 1.89 12.27 16.80
CA LYS A 108 1.26 13.35 16.03
C LYS A 108 0.44 12.83 14.86
N TYR A 109 0.97 11.84 14.14
CA TYR A 109 0.32 11.28 12.98
C TYR A 109 -0.96 10.53 13.35
N SER A 110 -0.91 9.65 14.36
CA SER A 110 -2.05 8.80 14.70
C SER A 110 -3.32 9.57 15.07
N PRO A 111 -3.26 10.61 15.92
CA PRO A 111 -4.47 11.40 16.19
C PRO A 111 -5.05 12.07 14.94
N ALA A 112 -4.20 12.56 14.05
CA ALA A 112 -4.65 13.20 12.82
C ALA A 112 -5.35 12.20 11.89
N VAL A 113 -4.85 10.97 11.81
CA VAL A 113 -5.44 9.91 11.03
C VAL A 113 -6.81 9.51 11.56
N VAL A 114 -6.93 9.37 12.88
CA VAL A 114 -8.20 9.05 13.54
C VAL A 114 -9.24 10.14 13.27
N GLU A 115 -8.83 11.40 13.29
CA GLU A 115 -9.73 12.52 13.01
C GLU A 115 -10.31 12.45 11.59
N ILE A 116 -9.53 11.94 10.64
CA ILE A 116 -9.99 11.72 9.26
C ILE A 116 -10.96 10.53 9.18
N GLY A 117 -10.93 9.62 10.14
CA GLY A 117 -11.79 8.44 10.18
C GLY A 117 -11.11 7.12 9.86
N VAL A 118 -9.81 7.12 9.63
CA VAL A 118 -9.03 5.90 9.38
C VAL A 118 -8.63 5.29 10.71
N LEU A 119 -8.92 4.01 10.91
CA LEU A 119 -8.67 3.32 12.17
C LEU A 119 -7.62 2.22 12.11
N SER A 120 -7.35 1.64 10.94
CA SER A 120 -6.28 0.66 10.80
C SER A 120 -5.58 0.82 9.45
N GLY A 121 -4.38 0.27 9.35
CA GLY A 121 -3.61 0.34 8.12
C GLY A 121 -2.47 -0.68 8.09
N VAL A 122 -1.97 -0.92 6.90
CA VAL A 122 -0.78 -1.74 6.69
C VAL A 122 0.00 -1.18 5.52
N SER A 123 1.31 -1.10 5.66
CA SER A 123 2.22 -0.60 4.64
C SER A 123 3.26 -1.65 4.32
N PHE A 124 3.54 -1.83 3.03
CA PHE A 124 4.47 -2.83 2.53
C PHE A 124 5.60 -2.13 1.79
N LYS A 125 6.83 -2.45 2.16
CA LYS A 125 8.00 -1.88 1.51
C LYS A 125 8.06 -2.28 0.03
N LEU A 126 8.37 -1.32 -0.82
CA LEU A 126 8.70 -1.57 -2.22
C LEU A 126 10.22 -1.58 -2.35
N TYR A 127 10.74 -2.71 -2.81
CA TYR A 127 12.16 -2.82 -3.09
C TYR A 127 12.46 -2.15 -4.43
N THR A 128 13.04 -0.96 -4.35
CA THR A 128 13.44 -0.21 -5.53
C THR A 128 14.96 -0.12 -5.56
N ALA A 129 15.53 0.06 -6.75
CA ALA A 129 16.97 0.17 -6.89
C ALA A 129 17.44 1.56 -6.45
N ASP A 130 18.60 1.58 -5.83
CA ASP A 130 19.36 2.78 -5.50
C ASP A 130 18.63 3.78 -4.60
N ARG A 131 18.21 4.89 -5.03
CA ARG A 131 17.86 6.04 -4.22
C ARG A 131 16.37 6.32 -4.13
N THR A 132 15.57 5.37 -4.58
CA THR A 132 14.12 5.46 -4.51
C THR A 132 13.62 4.47 -3.49
N ALA A 133 12.88 4.94 -2.52
CA ALA A 133 12.18 4.11 -1.56
C ALA A 133 10.69 4.23 -1.82
N GLY A 134 9.92 3.24 -1.40
CA GLY A 134 8.48 3.29 -1.60
C GLY A 134 7.72 2.36 -0.68
N ALA A 135 6.42 2.55 -0.63
CA ALA A 135 5.52 1.72 0.14
C ALA A 135 4.17 1.58 -0.55
N LEU A 136 3.63 0.37 -0.51
CA LEU A 136 2.22 0.12 -0.84
C LEU A 136 1.43 0.26 0.45
N ASN A 137 0.42 1.12 0.45
CA ASN A 137 -0.33 1.49 1.64
C ASN A 137 -1.78 1.11 1.51
N LEU A 138 -2.30 0.41 2.53
CA LEU A 138 -3.71 0.06 2.63
C LEU A 138 -4.27 0.65 3.92
N PHE A 139 -5.47 1.21 3.84
CA PHE A 139 -6.13 1.85 4.99
C PHE A 139 -7.56 1.35 5.12
N SER A 140 -8.04 1.30 6.36
CA SER A 140 -9.42 0.91 6.67
C SER A 140 -10.07 1.85 7.67
N PHE A 141 -11.38 2.04 7.52
CA PHE A 141 -12.18 2.82 8.47
C PHE A 141 -12.61 1.99 9.68
N THR A 142 -12.25 0.71 9.73
CA THR A 142 -12.50 -0.16 10.86
C THR A 142 -11.20 -0.56 11.54
N PRO A 143 -11.19 -0.80 12.86
CA PRO A 143 -9.99 -1.29 13.53
C PRO A 143 -9.78 -2.78 13.20
N HIS A 144 -8.55 -3.24 13.32
CA HIS A 144 -8.17 -4.65 13.14
C HIS A 144 -8.60 -5.24 11.79
N ALA A 145 -8.58 -4.41 10.74
CA ALA A 145 -9.02 -4.84 9.41
C ALA A 145 -8.02 -5.81 8.74
N PHE A 146 -6.76 -5.74 9.11
CA PHE A 146 -5.70 -6.48 8.44
C PHE A 146 -5.09 -7.53 9.35
N ASP A 147 -4.85 -8.73 8.79
CA ASP A 147 -4.32 -9.89 9.51
C ASP A 147 -3.11 -10.47 8.77
N ALA A 148 -2.66 -11.65 9.20
CA ALA A 148 -1.50 -12.32 8.59
C ALA A 148 -1.75 -12.67 7.12
N GLU A 149 -2.98 -13.02 6.76
CA GLU A 149 -3.33 -13.31 5.37
C GLU A 149 -3.29 -12.05 4.52
N SER A 150 -3.73 -10.91 5.06
CA SER A 150 -3.61 -9.61 4.42
C SER A 150 -2.15 -9.28 4.13
N GLU A 151 -1.26 -9.57 5.09
CA GLU A 151 0.17 -9.32 4.93
C GLU A 151 0.77 -10.18 3.82
N THR A 152 0.40 -11.46 3.74
CA THR A 152 0.88 -12.36 2.69
C THR A 152 0.48 -11.86 1.30
N THR A 153 -0.77 -11.53 1.12
CA THR A 153 -1.27 -11.00 -0.16
C THR A 153 -0.62 -9.67 -0.51
N GLY A 154 -0.48 -8.79 0.48
CA GLY A 154 0.12 -7.47 0.29
C GLY A 154 1.58 -7.53 -0.12
N VAL A 155 2.35 -8.46 0.44
CA VAL A 155 3.76 -8.65 0.05
C VAL A 155 3.88 -9.04 -1.42
N ILE A 156 2.99 -9.91 -1.90
CA ILE A 156 2.99 -10.33 -3.30
C ILE A 156 2.66 -9.15 -4.22
N LEU A 157 1.65 -8.37 -3.87
CA LEU A 157 1.27 -7.18 -4.65
C LEU A 157 2.38 -6.13 -4.64
N ALA A 158 3.03 -5.93 -3.49
CA ALA A 158 4.15 -4.99 -3.36
C ALA A 158 5.33 -5.42 -4.24
N ALA A 159 5.63 -6.72 -4.29
CA ALA A 159 6.69 -7.24 -5.15
C ALA A 159 6.39 -6.97 -6.63
N HIS A 160 5.15 -7.12 -7.03
CA HIS A 160 4.73 -6.83 -8.41
C HIS A 160 4.89 -5.34 -8.73
N ALA A 161 4.48 -4.46 -7.81
CA ALA A 161 4.64 -3.02 -7.98
C ALA A 161 6.12 -2.63 -8.08
N ALA A 162 6.96 -3.18 -7.22
CA ALA A 162 8.39 -2.92 -7.23
C ALA A 162 9.04 -3.36 -8.55
N ALA A 163 8.65 -4.52 -9.08
CA ALA A 163 9.14 -5.01 -10.35
C ALA A 163 8.78 -4.05 -11.50
N ALA A 164 7.57 -3.50 -11.50
CA ALA A 164 7.14 -2.54 -12.50
C ALA A 164 7.96 -1.24 -12.45
N ILE A 165 8.24 -0.77 -11.24
CA ILE A 165 9.06 0.43 -11.04
C ILE A 165 10.48 0.20 -11.57
N LEU A 166 11.08 -0.94 -11.24
CA LEU A 166 12.42 -1.29 -11.71
C LEU A 166 12.48 -1.44 -13.22
N ALA A 167 11.46 -2.04 -13.83
CA ALA A 167 11.41 -2.24 -15.28
C ALA A 167 11.21 -0.94 -16.06
N SER A 168 10.76 0.13 -15.42
CA SER A 168 10.52 1.42 -16.06
C SER A 168 11.79 2.28 -16.20
N ARG A 169 12.91 1.81 -15.72
CA ARG A 169 14.17 2.54 -15.76
C ARG A 169 14.94 2.36 -17.03
#